data_36a79efc329bcf146849a96403a53b95
#
_entry.id   36a79efc329bcf146849a96403a53b95
#
_cell.length_a   1.000
_cell.length_b   1.000
_cell.length_c   1.000
_cell.angle_alpha   90.00
_cell.angle_beta   90.00
_cell.angle_gamma   90.00
#
_symmetry.space_group_name_H-M   'P 1'
#
loop_
_entity.id
_entity.type
_entity.pdbx_description
1 polymer ?
#
loop_
_entity_poly.entity_id
_entity_poly.type
_entity_poly.pdbx_seq_one_letter_code
_entity_poly.pdbx_strand_id
1 'polypeptide(L)'
;ERGEDITSELKQAIRRWSCNMMLMAWKGDIDRDAILASQNRALAKDVDVDTLIFKERDSGPVRRILVPFSGGQHSLMGVQIAYDLAQAWGAELEILRIARDPRCNPDDPLLQRYCDQLTQDTLLQLELLGITQKLTVVPAVDVVAPIVASARDRDLVVLGASNDWRQEEHLAGSIPDEIAYEVPCSVLMVRSATAIGLQLSRIFWEHTVRLELAPKDKWEAITQIIDALIEEKQIPVSERQNVLDAALARERKGATSLGHGTAIPHAPIPDLPGIIGCLAICPG
;
A
#
# COMPACT_ATOMS: atom_id res chain seq x y z
N GLU A 1 -2.67 -28.81 -19.30
CA GLU A 1 -3.44 -28.36 -20.50
C GLU A 1 -4.77 -27.68 -20.14
N ARG A 2 -5.48 -28.05 -19.06
CA ARG A 2 -6.75 -27.40 -18.67
C ARG A 2 -6.58 -26.03 -17.96
N GLY A 3 -5.44 -25.72 -17.39
CA GLY A 3 -5.25 -24.48 -16.62
C GLY A 3 -4.94 -23.25 -17.47
N GLU A 4 -4.30 -23.41 -18.61
CA GLU A 4 -4.01 -22.31 -19.56
C GLU A 4 -5.28 -21.85 -20.29
N ASP A 5 -6.22 -22.76 -20.50
CA ASP A 5 -7.47 -22.47 -21.18
C ASP A 5 -8.39 -21.55 -20.35
N ILE A 6 -8.53 -21.80 -19.04
CA ILE A 6 -9.37 -21.01 -18.13
C ILE A 6 -8.89 -19.56 -18.04
N THR A 7 -7.58 -19.33 -17.96
CA THR A 7 -7.02 -17.98 -17.89
C THR A 7 -7.27 -17.20 -19.18
N SER A 8 -7.12 -17.86 -20.32
CA SER A 8 -7.37 -17.26 -21.63
C SER A 8 -8.84 -16.91 -21.82
N GLU A 9 -9.74 -17.84 -21.48
CA GLU A 9 -11.19 -17.61 -21.54
C GLU A 9 -11.65 -16.49 -20.63
N LEU A 10 -11.10 -16.41 -19.41
CA LEU A 10 -11.41 -15.33 -18.48
C LEU A 10 -10.94 -13.96 -18.99
N LYS A 11 -9.74 -13.88 -19.55
CA LYS A 11 -9.25 -12.66 -20.19
C LYS A 11 -10.13 -12.23 -21.37
N GLN A 12 -10.61 -13.17 -22.16
CA GLN A 12 -11.56 -12.89 -23.24
C GLN A 12 -12.91 -12.39 -22.70
N ALA A 13 -13.43 -13.02 -21.64
CA ALA A 13 -14.67 -12.59 -20.99
C ALA A 13 -14.56 -11.18 -20.42
N ILE A 14 -13.47 -10.86 -19.70
CA ILE A 14 -13.19 -9.53 -19.17
C ILE A 14 -13.20 -8.48 -20.29
N ARG A 15 -12.53 -8.75 -21.41
CA ARG A 15 -12.50 -7.83 -22.58
C ARG A 15 -13.85 -7.73 -23.24
N ARG A 16 -14.52 -8.86 -23.47
CA ARG A 16 -15.80 -8.92 -24.18
C ARG A 16 -16.91 -8.15 -23.47
N TRP A 17 -16.93 -8.22 -22.13
CA TRP A 17 -17.95 -7.58 -21.30
C TRP A 17 -17.48 -6.31 -20.63
N SER A 18 -16.26 -5.81 -20.95
CA SER A 18 -15.69 -4.61 -20.37
C SER A 18 -15.73 -4.63 -18.83
N CYS A 19 -15.43 -5.79 -18.24
CA CYS A 19 -15.40 -5.90 -16.78
C CYS A 19 -14.28 -5.03 -16.22
N ASN A 20 -14.57 -4.30 -15.17
CA ASN A 20 -13.60 -3.50 -14.42
C ASN A 20 -13.17 -4.14 -13.09
N MET A 21 -13.85 -5.21 -12.68
CA MET A 21 -13.61 -5.91 -11.44
C MET A 21 -13.82 -7.41 -11.59
N MET A 22 -13.02 -8.20 -10.89
CA MET A 22 -13.12 -9.64 -10.79
C MET A 22 -13.21 -10.06 -9.32
N LEU A 23 -14.22 -10.86 -8.97
CA LEU A 23 -14.32 -11.49 -7.66
C LEU A 23 -14.03 -13.00 -7.78
N MET A 24 -13.11 -13.46 -6.93
CA MET A 24 -12.73 -14.87 -6.85
C MET A 24 -12.96 -15.39 -5.44
N ALA A 25 -13.41 -16.66 -5.34
CA ALA A 25 -13.42 -17.36 -4.07
C ALA A 25 -12.04 -17.98 -3.79
N TRP A 26 -11.58 -17.85 -2.55
CA TRP A 26 -10.42 -18.59 -2.07
C TRP A 26 -10.84 -20.03 -1.77
N LYS A 27 -10.52 -20.94 -2.67
CA LYS A 27 -10.73 -22.37 -2.46
C LYS A 27 -9.40 -23.03 -2.10
N GLY A 28 -9.30 -23.55 -0.92
CA GLY A 28 -8.18 -24.35 -0.45
C GLY A 28 -8.23 -24.48 1.07
N ASP A 29 -7.78 -25.63 1.57
CA ASP A 29 -7.45 -25.76 2.99
C ASP A 29 -6.45 -24.68 3.36
N ILE A 30 -6.57 -24.22 4.61
CA ILE A 30 -5.86 -23.09 5.18
C ILE A 30 -4.36 -23.41 5.35
N ASP A 31 -3.86 -24.38 4.62
CA ASP A 31 -2.46 -24.71 4.65
C ASP A 31 -1.67 -23.66 3.85
N ARG A 32 -0.64 -23.10 4.46
CA ARG A 32 0.22 -22.05 3.87
C ARG A 32 0.71 -22.46 2.47
N ASP A 33 0.94 -23.77 2.27
CA ASP A 33 1.39 -24.33 0.99
C ASP A 33 0.28 -24.38 -0.06
N ALA A 34 -1.00 -24.48 0.32
CA ALA A 34 -2.12 -24.51 -0.61
C ALA A 34 -2.44 -23.12 -1.19
N ILE A 35 -2.14 -22.03 -0.46
CA ILE A 35 -2.21 -20.65 -0.97
C ILE A 35 -1.21 -20.46 -2.11
N LEU A 36 -0.04 -21.03 -1.98
CA LEU A 36 1.07 -20.94 -2.94
C LEU A 36 0.77 -21.72 -4.25
N ALA A 37 -0.01 -22.77 -4.16
CA ALA A 37 -0.34 -23.67 -5.28
C ALA A 37 -1.64 -23.31 -6.03
N SER A 38 -2.39 -22.27 -5.61
CA SER A 38 -3.71 -22.01 -6.15
C SER A 38 -3.66 -21.42 -7.57
N GLN A 39 -4.49 -21.96 -8.48
CA GLN A 39 -4.73 -21.41 -9.82
C GLN A 39 -5.20 -19.95 -9.78
N ASN A 40 -5.83 -19.53 -8.68
CA ASN A 40 -6.30 -18.17 -8.43
C ASN A 40 -5.15 -17.15 -8.40
N ARG A 41 -3.95 -17.56 -7.98
CA ARG A 41 -2.77 -16.69 -7.94
C ARG A 41 -2.29 -16.31 -9.35
N ALA A 42 -2.19 -17.27 -10.24
CA ALA A 42 -1.82 -17.03 -11.64
C ALA A 42 -2.86 -16.12 -12.32
N LEU A 43 -4.15 -16.39 -12.10
CA LEU A 43 -5.25 -15.54 -12.58
C LEU A 43 -5.17 -14.12 -12.05
N ALA A 44 -4.98 -13.95 -10.74
CA ALA A 44 -4.90 -12.62 -10.12
C ALA A 44 -3.72 -11.79 -10.67
N LYS A 45 -2.59 -12.43 -11.01
CA LYS A 45 -1.41 -11.75 -11.57
C LYS A 45 -1.57 -11.36 -13.03
N ASP A 46 -2.36 -12.12 -13.76
CA ASP A 46 -2.45 -12.04 -15.21
C ASP A 46 -3.56 -11.11 -15.75
N VAL A 47 -4.45 -10.60 -14.88
CA VAL A 47 -5.55 -9.73 -15.28
C VAL A 47 -5.32 -8.27 -14.86
N ASP A 48 -5.65 -7.35 -15.77
CA ASP A 48 -5.51 -5.90 -15.57
C ASP A 48 -6.85 -5.26 -15.12
N VAL A 49 -7.54 -5.94 -14.21
CA VAL A 49 -8.77 -5.42 -13.58
C VAL A 49 -8.65 -5.51 -12.07
N ASP A 50 -9.45 -4.70 -11.38
CA ASP A 50 -9.53 -4.76 -9.93
C ASP A 50 -9.91 -6.18 -9.50
N THR A 51 -9.19 -6.72 -8.54
CA THR A 51 -9.35 -8.12 -8.15
C THR A 51 -9.69 -8.21 -6.68
N LEU A 52 -10.79 -8.87 -6.39
CA LEU A 52 -11.25 -9.21 -5.06
C LEU A 52 -11.09 -10.72 -4.85
N ILE A 53 -10.54 -11.12 -3.70
CA ILE A 53 -10.39 -12.51 -3.34
C ILE A 53 -11.07 -12.71 -1.99
N PHE A 54 -12.15 -13.47 -1.98
CA PHE A 54 -12.95 -13.71 -0.79
C PHE A 54 -12.63 -15.08 -0.18
N LYS A 55 -12.24 -15.05 1.10
CA LYS A 55 -12.05 -16.22 1.95
C LYS A 55 -13.17 -16.29 2.97
N GLU A 56 -14.09 -17.21 2.79
CA GLU A 56 -15.17 -17.46 3.72
C GLU A 56 -14.68 -18.30 4.90
N ARG A 57 -14.97 -17.83 6.11
CA ARG A 57 -14.78 -18.61 7.34
C ARG A 57 -16.08 -18.80 8.12
N ASP A 58 -17.02 -17.86 8.01
CA ASP A 58 -18.33 -17.93 8.63
C ASP A 58 -19.39 -17.49 7.61
N SER A 59 -20.48 -18.24 7.53
CA SER A 59 -21.62 -17.96 6.66
C SER A 59 -22.71 -17.10 7.34
N GLY A 60 -22.42 -16.56 8.50
CA GLY A 60 -23.33 -15.66 9.23
C GLY A 60 -23.45 -14.27 8.57
N PRO A 61 -24.42 -13.46 9.03
CA PRO A 61 -24.56 -12.09 8.56
C PRO A 61 -23.37 -11.23 9.00
N VAL A 62 -22.79 -10.46 8.08
CA VAL A 62 -21.71 -9.52 8.37
C VAL A 62 -22.31 -8.28 9.05
N ARG A 63 -21.95 -8.05 10.28
CA ARG A 63 -22.39 -6.90 11.10
C ARG A 63 -21.25 -5.97 11.49
N ARG A 64 -20.00 -6.48 11.52
CA ARG A 64 -18.83 -5.73 11.95
C ARG A 64 -17.68 -5.97 10.98
N ILE A 65 -17.27 -4.90 10.32
CA ILE A 65 -16.20 -4.90 9.33
C ILE A 65 -14.97 -4.19 9.90
N LEU A 66 -13.80 -4.77 9.75
CA LEU A 66 -12.51 -4.16 10.08
C LEU A 66 -11.72 -3.93 8.79
N VAL A 67 -11.16 -2.74 8.64
CA VAL A 67 -10.26 -2.42 7.53
C VAL A 67 -8.91 -1.97 8.07
N PRO A 68 -7.89 -2.82 8.04
CA PRO A 68 -6.51 -2.39 8.22
C PRO A 68 -6.11 -1.47 7.07
N PHE A 69 -5.71 -0.24 7.40
CA PHE A 69 -5.43 0.79 6.42
C PHE A 69 -3.95 1.16 6.40
N SER A 70 -3.30 1.00 5.25
CA SER A 70 -1.88 1.32 5.06
C SER A 70 -1.64 2.66 4.34
N GLY A 71 -2.69 3.28 3.79
CA GLY A 71 -2.59 4.47 2.94
C GLY A 71 -2.23 4.19 1.48
N GLY A 72 -1.92 2.94 1.13
CA GLY A 72 -1.62 2.54 -0.25
C GLY A 72 -2.89 2.42 -1.13
N GLN A 73 -2.71 2.36 -2.47
CA GLN A 73 -3.81 2.30 -3.43
C GLN A 73 -4.78 1.13 -3.18
N HIS A 74 -4.24 -0.04 -2.84
CA HIS A 74 -5.04 -1.23 -2.57
C HIS A 74 -5.86 -1.08 -1.29
N SER A 75 -5.30 -0.47 -0.25
CA SER A 75 -6.01 -0.22 1.00
C SER A 75 -7.05 0.90 0.87
N LEU A 76 -6.82 1.92 0.04
CA LEU A 76 -7.83 2.94 -0.27
C LEU A 76 -9.04 2.34 -0.97
N MET A 77 -8.80 1.48 -1.98
CA MET A 77 -9.89 0.73 -2.61
C MET A 77 -10.59 -0.20 -1.62
N GLY A 78 -9.81 -0.85 -0.74
CA GLY A 78 -10.37 -1.69 0.32
C GLY A 78 -11.31 -0.93 1.26
N VAL A 79 -10.93 0.28 1.67
CA VAL A 79 -11.79 1.15 2.49
C VAL A 79 -13.07 1.54 1.75
N GLN A 80 -12.98 1.91 0.47
CA GLN A 80 -14.15 2.27 -0.33
C GLN A 80 -15.13 1.09 -0.44
N ILE A 81 -14.63 -0.09 -0.79
CA ILE A 81 -15.44 -1.31 -0.88
C ILE A 81 -16.07 -1.66 0.48
N ALA A 82 -15.29 -1.60 1.56
CA ALA A 82 -15.80 -1.88 2.89
C ALA A 82 -16.87 -0.90 3.34
N TYR A 83 -16.73 0.38 2.96
CA TYR A 83 -17.72 1.41 3.22
C TYR A 83 -19.03 1.12 2.47
N ASP A 84 -18.96 0.80 1.18
CA ASP A 84 -20.12 0.47 0.37
C ASP A 84 -20.84 -0.78 0.90
N LEU A 85 -20.09 -1.82 1.29
CA LEU A 85 -20.63 -3.02 1.92
C LEU A 85 -21.28 -2.71 3.27
N ALA A 86 -20.64 -1.90 4.12
CA ALA A 86 -21.18 -1.49 5.40
C ALA A 86 -22.51 -0.74 5.25
N GLN A 87 -22.60 0.18 4.29
CA GLN A 87 -23.83 0.89 3.98
C GLN A 87 -24.92 -0.06 3.48
N ALA A 88 -24.58 -0.97 2.57
CA ALA A 88 -25.54 -1.91 1.99
C ALA A 88 -26.10 -2.91 3.01
N TRP A 89 -25.27 -3.34 3.98
CA TRP A 89 -25.65 -4.37 4.97
C TRP A 89 -26.07 -3.80 6.33
N GLY A 90 -25.92 -2.49 6.54
CA GLY A 90 -26.12 -1.85 7.84
C GLY A 90 -25.10 -2.32 8.88
N ALA A 91 -23.87 -2.61 8.44
CA ALA A 91 -22.79 -3.09 9.28
C ALA A 91 -21.98 -1.93 9.86
N GLU A 92 -21.41 -2.14 11.05
CA GLU A 92 -20.41 -1.24 11.64
C GLU A 92 -19.09 -1.38 10.90
N LEU A 93 -18.47 -0.26 10.57
CA LEU A 93 -17.15 -0.20 9.93
C LEU A 93 -16.15 0.46 10.87
N GLU A 94 -15.01 -0.21 11.08
CA GLU A 94 -13.87 0.35 11.78
C GLU A 94 -12.63 0.32 10.87
N ILE A 95 -11.94 1.47 10.79
CA ILE A 95 -10.68 1.61 10.08
C ILE A 95 -9.57 1.57 11.13
N LEU A 96 -8.62 0.65 10.96
CA LEU A 96 -7.50 0.45 11.86
C LEU A 96 -6.19 0.84 11.18
N ARG A 97 -5.48 1.79 11.76
CA ARG A 97 -4.15 2.20 11.32
C ARG A 97 -3.10 1.76 12.32
N ILE A 98 -2.03 1.11 11.86
CA ILE A 98 -0.91 0.74 12.73
C ILE A 98 0.20 1.77 12.58
N ALA A 99 0.53 2.42 13.70
CA ALA A 99 1.69 3.28 13.83
C ALA A 99 2.90 2.41 14.21
N ARG A 100 3.63 1.95 13.20
CA ARG A 100 4.77 1.04 13.43
C ARG A 100 5.95 1.79 14.03
N ASP A 101 6.33 1.45 15.26
CA ASP A 101 7.55 1.93 15.90
C ASP A 101 8.27 0.75 16.58
N PRO A 102 9.54 0.47 16.24
CA PRO A 102 10.29 -0.65 16.81
C PRO A 102 10.47 -0.58 18.32
N ARG A 103 10.37 0.60 18.92
CA ARG A 103 10.52 0.81 20.36
C ARG A 103 9.20 0.72 21.09
N CYS A 104 8.11 1.15 20.43
CA CYS A 104 6.72 1.15 20.92
C CYS A 104 6.58 1.56 22.39
N ASN A 105 7.24 2.67 22.77
CA ASN A 105 7.15 3.21 24.11
C ASN A 105 5.96 4.18 24.19
N PRO A 106 4.86 3.87 24.91
CA PRO A 106 3.67 4.72 24.99
C PRO A 106 3.93 6.11 25.59
N ASP A 107 4.97 6.24 26.43
CA ASP A 107 5.33 7.49 27.09
C ASP A 107 6.28 8.37 26.23
N ASP A 108 6.67 7.91 25.03
CA ASP A 108 7.52 8.69 24.12
C ASP A 108 6.70 9.77 23.41
N PRO A 109 6.98 11.08 23.66
CA PRO A 109 6.28 12.17 22.99
C PRO A 109 6.42 12.15 21.46
N LEU A 110 7.49 11.55 20.92
CA LEU A 110 7.69 11.41 19.49
C LEU A 110 6.73 10.38 18.91
N LEU A 111 6.50 9.27 19.61
CA LEU A 111 5.51 8.29 19.20
C LEU A 111 4.08 8.87 19.23
N GLN A 112 3.75 9.65 20.25
CA GLN A 112 2.44 10.33 20.33
C GLN A 112 2.25 11.27 19.13
N ARG A 113 3.22 12.14 18.84
CA ARG A 113 3.17 13.03 17.66
C ARG A 113 3.06 12.27 16.36
N TYR A 114 3.76 11.15 16.22
CA TYR A 114 3.66 10.30 15.04
C TYR A 114 2.25 9.69 14.88
N CYS A 115 1.64 9.22 15.97
CA CYS A 115 0.25 8.74 15.96
C CYS A 115 -0.73 9.86 15.61
N ASP A 116 -0.56 11.07 16.15
CA ASP A 116 -1.41 12.22 15.87
C ASP A 116 -1.31 12.63 14.39
N GLN A 117 -0.11 12.71 13.85
CA GLN A 117 0.11 13.02 12.43
C GLN A 117 -0.51 11.93 11.54
N LEU A 118 -0.26 10.65 11.84
CA LEU A 118 -0.81 9.54 11.09
C LEU A 118 -2.34 9.52 11.12
N THR A 119 -2.93 9.95 12.25
CA THR A 119 -4.38 10.13 12.39
C THR A 119 -4.89 11.22 11.44
N GLN A 120 -4.27 12.41 11.45
CA GLN A 120 -4.65 13.53 10.59
C GLN A 120 -4.52 13.18 9.10
N ASP A 121 -3.40 12.58 8.70
CA ASP A 121 -3.16 12.16 7.33
C ASP A 121 -4.20 11.13 6.87
N THR A 122 -4.57 10.18 7.74
CA THR A 122 -5.57 9.18 7.44
C THR A 122 -6.97 9.80 7.31
N LEU A 123 -7.35 10.68 8.24
CA LEU A 123 -8.64 11.38 8.18
C LEU A 123 -8.77 12.20 6.90
N LEU A 124 -7.72 12.92 6.49
CA LEU A 124 -7.71 13.67 5.23
C LEU A 124 -7.93 12.76 4.02
N GLN A 125 -7.28 11.59 3.99
CA GLN A 125 -7.47 10.63 2.90
C GLN A 125 -8.90 10.07 2.86
N LEU A 126 -9.51 9.81 4.02
CA LEU A 126 -10.90 9.35 4.12
C LEU A 126 -11.89 10.45 3.71
N GLU A 127 -11.64 11.69 4.10
CA GLU A 127 -12.45 12.85 3.70
C GLU A 127 -12.47 13.04 2.17
N LEU A 128 -11.31 12.87 1.51
CA LEU A 128 -11.21 12.92 0.05
C LEU A 128 -12.04 11.82 -0.65
N LEU A 129 -12.35 10.73 0.06
CA LEU A 129 -13.24 9.67 -0.40
C LEU A 129 -14.69 9.89 0.03
N GLY A 130 -15.00 10.95 0.78
CA GLY A 130 -16.32 11.19 1.36
C GLY A 130 -16.69 10.20 2.47
N ILE A 131 -15.68 9.60 3.13
CA ILE A 131 -15.88 8.55 4.15
C ILE A 131 -15.67 9.13 5.54
N THR A 132 -16.73 9.10 6.35
CA THR A 132 -16.67 9.48 7.78
C THR A 132 -16.95 8.25 8.61
N GLN A 133 -15.91 7.62 9.14
CA GLN A 133 -15.99 6.37 9.91
C GLN A 133 -15.04 6.39 11.10
N LYS A 134 -15.26 5.47 12.05
CA LYS A 134 -14.38 5.29 13.19
C LYS A 134 -12.98 4.93 12.74
N LEU A 135 -12.00 5.75 13.09
CA LEU A 135 -10.59 5.50 12.90
C LEU A 135 -9.94 5.19 14.25
N THR A 136 -9.22 4.09 14.32
CA THR A 136 -8.39 3.71 15.47
C THR A 136 -6.94 3.64 15.02
N VAL A 137 -6.03 4.38 15.67
CA VAL A 137 -4.59 4.32 15.45
C VAL A 137 -3.93 3.60 16.62
N VAL A 138 -3.19 2.54 16.33
CA VAL A 138 -2.54 1.70 17.36
C VAL A 138 -1.04 1.68 17.13
N PRO A 139 -0.22 2.14 18.09
CA PRO A 139 1.22 1.96 18.03
C PRO A 139 1.59 0.49 18.24
N ALA A 140 2.50 -0.04 17.41
CA ALA A 140 2.96 -1.41 17.55
C ALA A 140 4.34 -1.64 16.92
N VAL A 141 5.03 -2.66 17.40
CA VAL A 141 6.33 -3.09 16.85
C VAL A 141 6.15 -3.77 15.48
N ASP A 142 5.13 -4.60 15.37
CA ASP A 142 4.75 -5.27 14.12
C ASP A 142 3.31 -4.93 13.72
N VAL A 143 2.93 -5.28 12.49
CA VAL A 143 1.63 -4.91 11.93
C VAL A 143 0.59 -6.01 12.10
N VAL A 144 1.00 -7.29 12.09
CA VAL A 144 0.09 -8.44 12.02
C VAL A 144 -0.65 -8.67 13.34
N ALA A 145 0.08 -8.78 14.44
CA ALA A 145 -0.50 -9.14 15.74
C ALA A 145 -1.63 -8.19 16.20
N PRO A 146 -1.52 -6.84 16.13
CA PRO A 146 -2.60 -5.96 16.53
C PRO A 146 -3.82 -6.06 15.58
N ILE A 147 -3.61 -6.31 14.29
CA ILE A 147 -4.72 -6.51 13.35
C ILE A 147 -5.47 -7.81 13.68
N VAL A 148 -4.75 -8.92 13.89
CA VAL A 148 -5.34 -10.21 14.27
C VAL A 148 -6.09 -10.11 15.60
N ALA A 149 -5.51 -9.40 16.58
CA ALA A 149 -6.19 -9.15 17.86
C ALA A 149 -7.50 -8.36 17.68
N SER A 150 -7.50 -7.32 16.83
CA SER A 150 -8.69 -6.51 16.55
C SER A 150 -9.74 -7.24 15.70
N ALA A 151 -9.34 -8.30 15.00
CA ALA A 151 -10.25 -9.09 14.16
C ALA A 151 -11.05 -10.16 14.92
N ARG A 152 -10.77 -10.41 16.18
CA ARG A 152 -11.38 -11.52 16.97
C ARG A 152 -12.89 -11.41 17.12
N ASP A 153 -13.42 -10.20 17.18
CA ASP A 153 -14.85 -9.91 17.34
C ASP A 153 -15.46 -9.32 16.05
N ARG A 154 -14.83 -9.53 14.90
CA ARG A 154 -15.27 -9.07 13.59
C ARG A 154 -15.81 -10.21 12.76
N ASP A 155 -16.69 -9.86 11.82
CA ASP A 155 -17.30 -10.82 10.92
C ASP A 155 -16.57 -10.83 9.57
N LEU A 156 -15.99 -9.67 9.18
CA LEU A 156 -15.24 -9.49 7.95
C LEU A 156 -14.02 -8.58 8.17
N VAL A 157 -12.88 -8.99 7.64
CA VAL A 157 -11.70 -8.14 7.49
C VAL A 157 -11.49 -7.84 6.01
N VAL A 158 -11.36 -6.56 5.64
CA VAL A 158 -11.04 -6.15 4.26
C VAL A 158 -9.59 -5.68 4.19
N LEU A 159 -8.77 -6.39 3.42
CA LEU A 159 -7.32 -6.19 3.32
C LEU A 159 -6.94 -5.66 1.94
N GLY A 160 -6.22 -4.55 1.88
CA GLY A 160 -5.52 -4.14 0.67
C GLY A 160 -4.29 -5.00 0.42
N ALA A 161 -4.01 -5.35 -0.84
CA ALA A 161 -2.75 -5.99 -1.22
C ALA A 161 -1.56 -5.10 -0.87
N SER A 162 -0.41 -5.70 -0.58
CA SER A 162 0.85 -4.98 -0.38
C SER A 162 1.64 -4.83 -1.69
N ASN A 163 2.71 -4.04 -1.65
CA ASN A 163 3.50 -3.76 -2.86
C ASN A 163 4.25 -4.99 -3.39
N ASP A 164 4.48 -5.99 -2.52
CA ASP A 164 5.15 -7.25 -2.86
C ASP A 164 4.21 -8.35 -3.37
N TRP A 165 2.93 -8.04 -3.62
CA TRP A 165 1.94 -9.02 -4.10
C TRP A 165 2.32 -9.73 -5.41
N ARG A 166 3.19 -9.10 -6.23
CA ARG A 166 3.68 -9.68 -7.49
C ARG A 166 4.73 -10.76 -7.30
N GLN A 167 5.34 -10.86 -6.12
CA GLN A 167 6.30 -11.92 -5.83
C GLN A 167 5.63 -13.29 -5.94
N GLU A 168 6.40 -14.30 -6.34
CA GLU A 168 5.84 -15.62 -6.63
C GLU A 168 5.20 -16.30 -5.42
N GLU A 169 5.64 -15.95 -4.23
CA GLU A 169 5.25 -16.59 -2.98
C GLU A 169 3.96 -16.03 -2.36
N HIS A 170 3.40 -14.93 -2.90
CA HIS A 170 2.27 -14.23 -2.27
C HIS A 170 1.03 -14.17 -3.17
N LEU A 171 -0.16 -14.18 -2.57
CA LEU A 171 -1.44 -13.95 -3.24
C LEU A 171 -1.79 -12.46 -3.26
N ALA A 172 -1.68 -11.79 -2.12
CA ALA A 172 -1.92 -10.37 -1.96
C ALA A 172 -0.73 -9.61 -1.32
N GLY A 173 0.37 -10.32 -1.01
CA GLY A 173 1.58 -9.84 -0.36
C GLY A 173 1.83 -10.49 0.99
N SER A 174 3.04 -10.40 1.51
CA SER A 174 3.46 -11.11 2.72
C SER A 174 2.57 -10.81 3.94
N ILE A 175 2.34 -9.54 4.24
CA ILE A 175 1.53 -9.12 5.40
C ILE A 175 0.04 -9.44 5.20
N PRO A 176 -0.63 -9.10 4.07
CA PRO A 176 -2.02 -9.48 3.86
C PRO A 176 -2.27 -10.98 3.90
N ASP A 177 -1.36 -11.79 3.33
CA ASP A 177 -1.48 -13.25 3.33
C ASP A 177 -1.38 -13.82 4.76
N GLU A 178 -0.43 -13.32 5.57
CA GLU A 178 -0.25 -13.70 6.96
C GLU A 178 -1.50 -13.34 7.80
N ILE A 179 -2.01 -12.11 7.67
CA ILE A 179 -3.23 -11.69 8.36
C ILE A 179 -4.41 -12.58 7.94
N ALA A 180 -4.59 -12.80 6.64
CA ALA A 180 -5.69 -13.63 6.12
C ALA A 180 -5.61 -15.09 6.59
N TYR A 181 -4.41 -15.57 6.89
CA TYR A 181 -4.22 -16.90 7.49
C TYR A 181 -4.64 -16.92 8.96
N GLU A 182 -4.26 -15.91 9.75
CA GLU A 182 -4.39 -15.90 11.21
C GLU A 182 -5.76 -15.44 11.73
N VAL A 183 -6.46 -14.54 11.00
CA VAL A 183 -7.75 -14.01 11.49
C VAL A 183 -8.83 -15.09 11.55
N PRO A 184 -9.70 -15.08 12.60
CA PRO A 184 -10.73 -16.09 12.79
C PRO A 184 -11.99 -15.88 11.93
N CYS A 185 -12.14 -14.72 11.29
CA CYS A 185 -13.32 -14.32 10.52
C CYS A 185 -13.08 -14.39 9.00
N SER A 186 -14.11 -14.10 8.21
CA SER A 186 -14.00 -14.00 6.75
C SER A 186 -13.09 -12.86 6.32
N VAL A 187 -12.43 -13.02 5.17
CA VAL A 187 -11.48 -12.03 4.64
C VAL A 187 -11.81 -11.71 3.19
N LEU A 188 -11.81 -10.42 2.86
CA LEU A 188 -11.84 -9.91 1.50
C LEU A 188 -10.51 -9.21 1.19
N MET A 189 -9.68 -9.82 0.36
CA MET A 189 -8.46 -9.19 -0.13
C MET A 189 -8.76 -8.38 -1.39
N VAL A 190 -8.21 -7.17 -1.46
CA VAL A 190 -8.48 -6.19 -2.50
C VAL A 190 -7.19 -5.79 -3.20
N ARG A 191 -7.16 -5.98 -4.52
CA ARG A 191 -6.08 -5.53 -5.39
C ARG A 191 -6.65 -4.58 -6.44
N SER A 192 -6.24 -3.33 -6.39
CA SER A 192 -6.55 -2.37 -7.46
C SER A 192 -5.59 -2.56 -8.64
N ALA A 193 -6.15 -2.68 -9.84
CA ALA A 193 -5.39 -2.69 -11.08
C ALA A 193 -4.98 -1.27 -11.50
N THR A 194 -5.81 -0.29 -11.17
CA THR A 194 -5.55 1.11 -11.50
C THR A 194 -4.57 1.67 -10.48
N ALA A 195 -3.43 2.16 -10.95
CA ALA A 195 -2.66 3.11 -10.14
C ALA A 195 -3.60 4.29 -9.87
N ILE A 196 -4.15 4.37 -8.67
CA ILE A 196 -4.82 5.59 -8.20
C ILE A 196 -3.80 6.69 -8.44
N GLY A 197 -4.15 7.65 -9.32
CA GLY A 197 -3.21 8.57 -9.92
C GLY A 197 -2.21 9.08 -8.89
N LEU A 198 -0.96 9.14 -9.28
CA LEU A 198 0.18 9.60 -8.47
C LEU A 198 -0.24 10.84 -7.67
N GLN A 199 -0.70 10.63 -6.45
CA GLN A 199 -0.98 11.74 -5.54
C GLN A 199 0.38 12.22 -5.08
N LEU A 200 0.73 13.46 -5.42
CA LEU A 200 2.00 14.07 -5.02
C LEU A 200 2.24 13.96 -3.50
N SER A 201 1.16 14.04 -2.71
CA SER A 201 1.18 13.83 -1.26
C SER A 201 1.64 12.44 -0.80
N ARG A 202 1.73 11.45 -1.70
CA ARG A 202 2.26 10.11 -1.40
C ARG A 202 3.72 9.95 -1.75
N ILE A 203 4.23 10.85 -2.58
CA ILE A 203 5.63 10.87 -3.00
C ILE A 203 6.40 11.83 -2.12
N PHE A 204 5.79 12.98 -1.81
CA PHE A 204 6.39 14.05 -1.02
C PHE A 204 5.69 14.12 0.34
N TRP A 205 6.37 13.71 1.38
CA TRP A 205 5.93 13.83 2.76
C TRP A 205 6.44 15.16 3.32
N GLU A 206 5.79 15.72 4.33
CA GLU A 206 6.23 16.96 4.95
C GLU A 206 7.72 16.91 5.32
N HIS A 207 8.18 15.81 5.87
CA HIS A 207 9.58 15.59 6.24
C HIS A 207 10.52 15.30 5.07
N THR A 208 10.03 15.05 3.85
CA THR A 208 10.85 14.99 2.62
C THR A 208 10.77 16.27 1.80
N VAL A 209 10.25 17.36 2.36
CA VAL A 209 10.28 18.71 1.77
C VAL A 209 11.43 19.51 2.39
N ARG A 210 12.29 20.05 1.55
CA ARG A 210 13.43 20.89 1.94
C ARG A 210 13.27 22.27 1.30
N LEU A 211 12.93 23.28 2.11
CA LEU A 211 12.64 24.64 1.61
C LEU A 211 13.88 25.50 1.41
N GLU A 212 15.02 25.14 1.99
CA GLU A 212 16.24 25.94 2.00
C GLU A 212 17.47 25.08 1.65
N LEU A 213 17.44 24.42 0.50
CA LEU A 213 18.59 23.66 0.02
C LEU A 213 19.58 24.65 -0.64
N ALA A 214 20.86 24.61 -0.25
CA ALA A 214 21.89 25.52 -0.75
C ALA A 214 23.05 24.78 -1.45
N PRO A 215 22.79 24.06 -2.56
CA PRO A 215 23.83 23.37 -3.29
C PRO A 215 24.65 24.34 -4.13
N LYS A 216 25.92 24.02 -4.36
CA LYS A 216 26.81 24.80 -5.25
C LYS A 216 26.52 24.53 -6.72
N ASP A 217 26.04 23.35 -7.02
CA ASP A 217 25.70 22.91 -8.39
C ASP A 217 24.63 21.82 -8.36
N LYS A 218 24.18 21.41 -9.54
CA LYS A 218 23.14 20.38 -9.68
C LYS A 218 23.55 19.01 -9.14
N TRP A 219 24.83 18.69 -9.11
CA TRP A 219 25.32 17.39 -8.63
C TRP A 219 25.26 17.32 -7.11
N GLU A 220 25.62 18.43 -6.47
CA GLU A 220 25.47 18.58 -5.04
C GLU A 220 23.98 18.62 -4.64
N ALA A 221 23.12 19.24 -5.45
CA ALA A 221 21.67 19.23 -5.21
C ALA A 221 21.10 17.81 -5.21
N ILE A 222 21.45 16.97 -6.19
CA ILE A 222 21.04 15.57 -6.24
C ILE A 222 21.54 14.81 -5.02
N THR A 223 22.77 15.05 -4.62
CA THR A 223 23.37 14.39 -3.44
C THR A 223 22.61 14.79 -2.16
N GLN A 224 22.37 16.07 -1.94
CA GLN A 224 21.66 16.56 -0.75
C GLN A 224 20.20 16.05 -0.70
N ILE A 225 19.52 15.94 -1.84
CA ILE A 225 18.17 15.36 -1.93
C ILE A 225 18.18 13.88 -1.51
N ILE A 226 19.16 13.10 -1.98
CA ILE A 226 19.27 11.68 -1.61
C ILE A 226 19.62 11.53 -0.14
N ASP A 227 20.52 12.37 0.37
CA ASP A 227 20.86 12.37 1.80
C ASP A 227 19.65 12.70 2.67
N ALA A 228 18.81 13.64 2.26
CA ALA A 228 17.54 13.92 2.94
C ALA A 228 16.61 12.71 2.97
N LEU A 229 16.50 11.96 1.87
CA LEU A 229 15.70 10.73 1.84
C LEU A 229 16.27 9.62 2.73
N ILE A 230 17.57 9.56 2.89
CA ILE A 230 18.24 8.65 3.84
C ILE A 230 17.99 9.05 5.29
N GLU A 231 18.14 10.35 5.61
CA GLU A 231 17.86 10.90 6.95
C GLU A 231 16.44 10.56 7.41
N GLU A 232 15.49 10.71 6.49
CA GLU A 232 14.08 10.42 6.72
C GLU A 232 13.71 8.93 6.58
N LYS A 233 14.71 8.06 6.46
CA LYS A 233 14.56 6.59 6.38
C LYS A 233 13.66 6.13 5.22
N GLN A 234 13.48 6.94 4.20
CA GLN A 234 12.76 6.56 2.97
C GLN A 234 13.60 5.61 2.12
N ILE A 235 14.90 5.72 2.20
CA ILE A 235 15.88 4.86 1.53
C ILE A 235 16.81 4.28 2.61
N PRO A 236 17.07 2.97 2.61
CA PRO A 236 18.04 2.38 3.52
C PRO A 236 19.44 2.98 3.34
N VAL A 237 20.17 3.17 4.42
CA VAL A 237 21.55 3.70 4.39
C VAL A 237 22.46 2.84 3.50
N SER A 238 22.25 1.53 3.46
CA SER A 238 22.97 0.59 2.60
C SER A 238 22.80 0.88 1.10
N GLU A 239 21.65 1.45 0.70
CA GLU A 239 21.33 1.74 -0.68
C GLU A 239 21.79 3.14 -1.15
N ARG A 240 22.29 3.98 -0.24
CA ARG A 240 22.68 5.36 -0.54
C ARG A 240 23.55 5.48 -1.77
N GLN A 241 24.64 4.69 -1.85
CA GLN A 241 25.59 4.80 -2.95
C GLN A 241 24.98 4.32 -4.27
N ASN A 242 24.22 3.23 -4.24
CA ASN A 242 23.52 2.69 -5.40
C ASN A 242 22.54 3.71 -6.00
N VAL A 243 21.72 4.33 -5.14
CA VAL A 243 20.74 5.35 -5.54
C VAL A 243 21.43 6.60 -6.09
N LEU A 244 22.50 7.07 -5.43
CA LEU A 244 23.26 8.24 -5.85
C LEU A 244 23.91 8.01 -7.23
N ASP A 245 24.57 6.88 -7.41
CA ASP A 245 25.24 6.56 -8.69
C ASP A 245 24.22 6.45 -9.83
N ALA A 246 23.07 5.83 -9.58
CA ALA A 246 22.00 5.72 -10.57
C ALA A 246 21.42 7.09 -10.94
N ALA A 247 21.16 7.97 -9.97
CA ALA A 247 20.64 9.31 -10.21
C ALA A 247 21.63 10.19 -10.97
N LEU A 248 22.90 10.16 -10.59
CA LEU A 248 23.96 10.90 -11.29
C LEU A 248 24.21 10.37 -12.71
N ALA A 249 24.17 9.04 -12.90
CA ALA A 249 24.29 8.42 -14.21
C ALA A 249 23.11 8.80 -15.12
N ARG A 250 21.89 8.86 -14.57
CA ARG A 250 20.70 9.29 -15.32
C ARG A 250 20.80 10.77 -15.74
N GLU A 251 21.22 11.65 -14.85
CA GLU A 251 21.36 13.08 -15.13
C GLU A 251 22.48 13.36 -16.18
N ARG A 252 23.56 12.55 -16.20
CA ARG A 252 24.63 12.64 -17.21
C ARG A 252 24.15 12.26 -18.61
N LYS A 253 23.18 11.37 -18.74
CA LYS A 253 22.62 10.96 -20.06
C LYS A 253 21.75 12.06 -20.69
N GLY A 254 21.25 12.99 -19.92
CA GLY A 254 20.43 14.09 -20.38
C GLY A 254 19.86 14.86 -19.19
N ALA A 255 19.94 16.17 -19.23
CA ALA A 255 19.44 17.02 -18.16
C ALA A 255 17.94 16.79 -17.90
N THR A 256 17.57 16.68 -16.63
CA THR A 256 16.18 16.51 -16.19
C THR A 256 15.48 17.85 -15.90
N SER A 257 16.07 18.97 -16.37
CA SER A 257 15.49 20.30 -16.26
C SER A 257 14.27 20.44 -17.17
N LEU A 258 13.18 21.00 -16.59
CA LEU A 258 11.94 21.35 -17.29
C LEU A 258 11.90 22.82 -17.72
N GLY A 259 12.94 23.59 -17.45
CA GLY A 259 12.95 25.04 -17.59
C GLY A 259 12.35 25.76 -16.37
N HIS A 260 12.32 27.10 -16.43
CA HIS A 260 11.75 27.95 -15.36
C HIS A 260 12.28 27.66 -13.95
N GLY A 261 13.55 27.28 -13.83
CA GLY A 261 14.15 26.95 -12.52
C GLY A 261 13.70 25.61 -11.93
N THR A 262 13.03 24.77 -12.69
CA THR A 262 12.54 23.46 -12.23
C THR A 262 13.31 22.30 -12.85
N ALA A 263 13.64 21.30 -12.05
CA ALA A 263 14.22 20.04 -12.51
C ALA A 263 13.60 18.85 -11.75
N ILE A 264 13.58 17.69 -12.40
CA ILE A 264 13.09 16.43 -11.81
C ILE A 264 14.19 15.36 -11.95
N PRO A 265 15.25 15.42 -11.15
CA PRO A 265 16.25 14.36 -11.13
C PRO A 265 15.59 13.06 -10.67
N HIS A 266 15.78 11.98 -11.42
CA HIS A 266 15.16 10.68 -11.13
C HIS A 266 16.04 9.53 -11.59
N ALA A 267 15.88 8.38 -10.96
CA ALA A 267 16.49 7.12 -11.40
C ALA A 267 15.59 5.92 -11.05
N PRO A 268 15.52 4.91 -11.93
CA PRO A 268 14.90 3.64 -11.58
C PRO A 268 15.86 2.83 -10.69
N ILE A 269 15.37 2.39 -9.54
CA ILE A 269 16.10 1.51 -8.62
C ILE A 269 15.28 0.22 -8.46
N PRO A 270 15.76 -0.93 -8.96
CA PRO A 270 14.96 -2.16 -9.04
C PRO A 270 14.39 -2.66 -7.72
N ASP A 271 15.14 -2.51 -6.63
CA ASP A 271 14.82 -3.12 -5.33
C ASP A 271 14.13 -2.16 -4.34
N LEU A 272 13.78 -0.94 -4.78
CA LEU A 272 13.05 0.01 -3.95
C LEU A 272 11.54 -0.07 -4.20
N PRO A 273 10.72 -0.10 -3.13
CA PRO A 273 9.26 -0.18 -3.26
C PRO A 273 8.66 1.16 -3.73
N GLY A 274 8.05 1.16 -4.89
CA GLY A 274 7.26 2.30 -5.38
C GLY A 274 8.08 3.54 -5.76
N ILE A 275 7.42 4.70 -5.79
CA ILE A 275 8.05 5.99 -6.08
C ILE A 275 8.33 6.69 -4.75
N ILE A 276 9.57 7.06 -4.55
CA ILE A 276 10.06 7.82 -3.41
C ILE A 276 10.53 9.17 -3.92
N GLY A 277 10.17 10.26 -3.27
CA GLY A 277 10.50 11.59 -3.71
C GLY A 277 10.83 12.57 -2.58
N CYS A 278 11.65 13.56 -2.92
CA CYS A 278 11.94 14.72 -2.11
C CYS A 278 11.67 15.97 -2.93
N LEU A 279 10.93 16.92 -2.36
CA LEU A 279 10.75 18.27 -2.94
C LEU A 279 11.77 19.20 -2.31
N ALA A 280 12.58 19.87 -3.13
CA ALA A 280 13.55 20.82 -2.64
C ALA A 280 13.41 22.18 -3.33
N ILE A 281 13.56 23.24 -2.56
CA ILE A 281 13.64 24.62 -3.05
C ILE A 281 15.07 25.12 -2.77
N CYS A 282 15.73 25.55 -3.85
CA CYS A 282 17.03 26.19 -3.77
C CYS A 282 16.80 27.68 -3.99
N PRO A 283 16.82 28.51 -2.94
CA PRO A 283 16.78 29.97 -3.10
C PRO A 283 18.03 30.39 -3.85
N GLY A 284 17.86 31.03 -5.03
CA GLY A 284 18.92 31.47 -5.93
C GLY A 284 19.79 32.59 -5.40
#